data_e3a37aa6d4248d77c0129a51502640a0
#
_entry.id   e3a37aa6d4248d77c0129a51502640a0
#
_cell.length_a   1.000
_cell.length_b   1.000
_cell.length_c   1.000
_cell.angle_alpha   90.00
_cell.angle_beta   90.00
_cell.angle_gamma   90.00
#
_symmetry.space_group_name_H-M   'P 1'
#
loop_
_entity.id
_entity.type
_entity.pdbx_description
1 polymer ?
#
loop_
_entity_poly.entity_id
_entity_poly.type
_entity_poly.pdbx_seq_one_letter_code
_entity_poly.pdbx_strand_id
1 'polypeptide(L)'
;MVKKKEKEKVIFVTGKRKTAIARAKIVPGVGRIFINKKPIELWGNEPLRLWLREPLILAGDLAKQVDISINVKSGGIVGQTEAARQAIARGLVEFSKNEELRNLYMQYDRNLLVYDPRRNEPHHSASGKGASKRGSRRHKQRSKR
;
A
#
# COMPACT_ATOMS: atom_id res chain seq x y z
N MET A 1 0.16 -26.08 -36.15
CA MET A 1 0.30 -26.30 -34.69
C MET A 1 0.04 -24.97 -33.97
N VAL A 2 -1.08 -24.83 -33.34
CA VAL A 2 -1.43 -23.64 -32.54
C VAL A 2 -0.66 -23.73 -31.23
N LYS A 3 0.35 -22.87 -31.02
CA LYS A 3 1.05 -22.75 -29.76
C LYS A 3 0.02 -22.32 -28.69
N LYS A 4 -0.34 -23.23 -27.79
CA LYS A 4 -1.14 -22.97 -26.61
C LYS A 4 -0.42 -21.86 -25.83
N LYS A 5 -0.95 -20.62 -25.82
CA LYS A 5 -0.44 -19.53 -24.98
C LYS A 5 -0.53 -20.02 -23.55
N GLU A 6 0.61 -20.25 -22.91
CA GLU A 6 0.66 -20.45 -21.47
C GLU A 6 -0.04 -19.25 -20.80
N LYS A 7 -1.00 -19.53 -19.97
CA LYS A 7 -1.72 -18.48 -19.25
C LYS A 7 -0.71 -17.79 -18.33
N GLU A 8 -0.34 -16.56 -18.68
CA GLU A 8 0.55 -15.76 -17.85
C GLU A 8 0.00 -15.72 -16.41
N LYS A 9 0.86 -16.03 -15.44
CA LYS A 9 0.51 -16.02 -14.03
C LYS A 9 0.25 -14.57 -13.60
N VAL A 10 -1.01 -14.18 -13.51
CA VAL A 10 -1.41 -12.86 -13.05
C VAL A 10 -1.83 -12.95 -11.59
N ILE A 11 -1.23 -12.13 -10.74
CA ILE A 11 -1.52 -12.06 -9.31
C ILE A 11 -2.12 -10.70 -8.98
N PHE A 12 -3.18 -10.69 -8.17
CA PHE A 12 -3.81 -9.47 -7.68
C PHE A 12 -3.69 -9.42 -6.17
N VAL A 13 -3.11 -8.34 -5.67
CA VAL A 13 -2.96 -8.08 -4.24
C VAL A 13 -3.45 -6.69 -3.88
N THR A 14 -3.78 -6.51 -2.60
CA THR A 14 -4.23 -5.22 -2.08
C THR A 14 -3.36 -4.78 -0.92
N GLY A 15 -3.03 -3.49 -0.88
CA GLY A 15 -2.47 -2.81 0.27
C GLY A 15 -3.43 -1.73 0.77
N LYS A 16 -3.43 -1.47 2.07
CA LYS A 16 -4.33 -0.49 2.70
C LYS A 16 -3.60 0.32 3.76
N ARG A 17 -3.86 1.62 3.76
CA ARG A 17 -3.41 2.50 4.85
C ARG A 17 -4.44 3.58 5.12
N LYS A 18 -5.04 3.58 6.31
CA LYS A 18 -6.18 4.47 6.66
C LYS A 18 -7.30 4.35 5.61
N THR A 19 -7.56 5.41 4.84
CA THR A 19 -8.55 5.42 3.76
C THR A 19 -7.97 5.09 2.40
N ALA A 20 -6.64 5.07 2.24
CA ALA A 20 -5.97 4.73 0.99
C ALA A 20 -6.02 3.23 0.71
N ILE A 21 -6.37 2.87 -0.52
CA ILE A 21 -6.42 1.49 -1.00
C ILE A 21 -5.61 1.39 -2.28
N ALA A 22 -4.61 0.52 -2.27
CA ALA A 22 -3.80 0.16 -3.43
C ALA A 22 -4.19 -1.23 -3.93
N ARG A 23 -4.43 -1.36 -5.23
CA ARG A 23 -4.65 -2.65 -5.90
C ARG A 23 -3.52 -2.84 -6.90
N ALA A 24 -2.71 -3.84 -6.67
CA ALA A 24 -1.59 -4.19 -7.53
C ALA A 24 -1.90 -5.41 -8.36
N LYS A 25 -1.59 -5.32 -9.65
CA LYS A 25 -1.54 -6.41 -10.59
C LYS A 25 -0.08 -6.72 -10.86
N ILE A 26 0.32 -7.96 -10.64
CA ILE A 26 1.69 -8.44 -10.85
C ILE A 26 1.67 -9.46 -11.97
N VAL A 27 2.55 -9.29 -12.93
CA VAL A 27 2.76 -10.21 -14.05
C VAL A 27 4.26 -10.47 -14.21
N PRO A 28 4.68 -11.59 -14.79
CA PRO A 28 6.07 -11.79 -15.16
C PRO A 28 6.51 -10.69 -16.14
N GLY A 29 7.69 -10.13 -15.94
CA GLY A 29 8.14 -8.99 -16.74
C GLY A 29 9.62 -8.67 -16.58
N VAL A 30 9.96 -7.39 -16.71
CA VAL A 30 11.33 -6.87 -16.71
C VAL A 30 11.62 -5.84 -15.62
N GLY A 31 10.77 -5.77 -14.59
CA GLY A 31 10.97 -4.89 -13.44
C GLY A 31 10.31 -3.52 -13.56
N ARG A 32 9.34 -3.34 -14.44
CA ARG A 32 8.63 -2.06 -14.58
C ARG A 32 7.54 -1.90 -13.52
N ILE A 33 7.52 -0.73 -12.86
CA ILE A 33 6.55 -0.45 -11.81
C ILE A 33 5.83 0.85 -12.12
N PHE A 34 4.50 0.77 -12.17
CA PHE A 34 3.62 1.89 -12.44
C PHE A 34 2.62 2.08 -11.30
N ILE A 35 2.45 3.34 -10.88
CA ILE A 35 1.42 3.75 -9.92
C ILE A 35 0.49 4.74 -10.61
N ASN A 36 -0.79 4.40 -10.72
CA ASN A 36 -1.77 5.19 -11.46
C ASN A 36 -1.28 5.58 -12.87
N LYS A 37 -0.70 4.61 -13.61
CA LYS A 37 -0.13 4.77 -14.95
C LYS A 37 1.12 5.64 -15.04
N LYS A 38 1.66 6.13 -13.92
CA LYS A 38 2.93 6.86 -13.85
C LYS A 38 4.04 5.93 -13.37
N PRO A 39 5.24 5.98 -13.93
CA PRO A 39 6.37 5.24 -13.41
C PRO A 39 6.69 5.67 -11.97
N ILE A 40 7.27 4.75 -11.19
CA ILE A 40 7.59 4.99 -9.78
C ILE A 40 8.51 6.19 -9.56
N GLU A 41 9.37 6.49 -10.53
CA GLU A 41 10.32 7.61 -10.51
C GLU A 41 9.63 8.98 -10.54
N LEU A 42 8.40 9.03 -11.05
CA LEU A 42 7.60 10.26 -11.13
C LEU A 42 6.56 10.37 -10.00
N TRP A 43 6.59 9.45 -9.03
CA TRP A 43 5.64 9.45 -7.91
C TRP A 43 6.10 10.40 -6.80
N GLY A 44 5.23 11.34 -6.42
CA GLY A 44 5.46 12.22 -5.25
C GLY A 44 6.83 12.86 -5.18
N ASN A 45 7.29 13.09 -3.96
CA ASN A 45 8.63 13.60 -3.64
C ASN A 45 9.61 12.45 -3.40
N GLU A 46 10.90 12.80 -3.32
CA GLU A 46 11.99 11.85 -3.18
C GLU A 46 11.85 10.89 -1.98
N PRO A 47 11.53 11.34 -0.75
CA PRO A 47 11.36 10.43 0.38
C PRO A 47 10.27 9.36 0.14
N LEU A 48 9.17 9.73 -0.51
CA LEU A 48 8.10 8.79 -0.82
C LEU A 48 8.51 7.77 -1.88
N ARG A 49 9.34 8.17 -2.85
CA ARG A 49 9.92 7.26 -3.84
C ARG A 49 10.88 6.27 -3.19
N LEU A 50 11.71 6.72 -2.24
CA LEU A 50 12.60 5.85 -1.48
C LEU A 50 11.82 4.80 -0.69
N TRP A 51 10.74 5.18 -0.04
CA TRP A 51 9.84 4.24 0.65
C TRP A 51 9.27 3.16 -0.26
N LEU A 52 8.88 3.53 -1.48
CA LEU A 52 8.37 2.56 -2.46
C LEU A 52 9.46 1.61 -2.96
N ARG A 53 10.72 2.05 -2.97
CA ARG A 53 11.86 1.23 -3.39
C ARG A 53 12.31 0.23 -2.34
N GLU A 54 12.05 0.45 -1.05
CA GLU A 54 12.47 -0.44 0.03
C GLU A 54 12.12 -1.92 -0.22
N PRO A 55 10.85 -2.29 -0.49
CA PRO A 55 10.51 -3.69 -0.73
C PRO A 55 11.16 -4.27 -2.00
N LEU A 56 11.48 -3.43 -2.98
CA LEU A 56 12.15 -3.84 -4.21
C LEU A 56 13.63 -4.14 -3.97
N ILE A 57 14.30 -3.30 -3.17
CA ILE A 57 15.70 -3.49 -2.79
C ILE A 57 15.85 -4.78 -1.98
N LEU A 58 14.95 -5.00 -1.01
CA LEU A 58 14.96 -6.22 -0.20
C LEU A 58 14.66 -7.49 -1.00
N ALA A 59 13.85 -7.39 -2.06
CA ALA A 59 13.57 -8.52 -2.95
C ALA A 59 14.71 -8.83 -3.95
N GLY A 60 15.61 -7.87 -4.18
CA GLY A 60 16.75 -8.03 -5.08
C GLY A 60 16.34 -8.39 -6.51
N ASP A 61 16.86 -9.51 -7.02
CA ASP A 61 16.64 -9.91 -8.43
C ASP A 61 15.20 -10.32 -8.76
N LEU A 62 14.39 -10.69 -7.76
CA LEU A 62 12.97 -10.97 -7.96
C LEU A 62 12.21 -9.74 -8.48
N ALA A 63 12.58 -8.55 -8.04
CA ALA A 63 11.96 -7.31 -8.49
C ALA A 63 12.17 -7.05 -9.99
N LYS A 64 13.25 -7.57 -10.57
CA LYS A 64 13.57 -7.46 -12.01
C LYS A 64 12.80 -8.45 -12.89
N GLN A 65 12.16 -9.44 -12.29
CA GLN A 65 11.45 -10.51 -13.02
C GLN A 65 9.94 -10.27 -13.10
N VAL A 66 9.45 -9.16 -12.54
CA VAL A 66 8.02 -8.87 -12.48
C VAL A 66 7.71 -7.44 -12.90
N ASP A 67 6.61 -7.26 -13.61
CA ASP A 67 6.03 -5.95 -13.89
C ASP A 67 4.84 -5.75 -12.94
N ILE A 68 4.81 -4.60 -12.25
CA ILE A 68 3.81 -4.28 -11.23
C ILE A 68 3.03 -3.04 -11.66
N SER A 69 1.73 -3.18 -11.81
CA SER A 69 0.81 -2.07 -12.08
C SER A 69 -0.11 -1.86 -10.89
N ILE A 70 0.00 -0.70 -10.24
CA ILE A 70 -0.72 -0.35 -9.01
C ILE A 70 -1.73 0.74 -9.30
N ASN A 71 -2.98 0.50 -8.90
CA ASN A 71 -4.02 1.51 -8.91
C ASN A 71 -4.32 1.91 -7.47
N VAL A 72 -4.07 3.18 -7.13
CA VAL A 72 -4.26 3.71 -5.77
C VAL A 72 -5.37 4.73 -5.78
N LYS A 73 -6.28 4.62 -4.80
CA LYS A 73 -7.42 5.54 -4.62
C LYS A 73 -7.58 5.92 -3.16
N SER A 74 -8.18 7.07 -2.94
CA SER A 74 -8.50 7.64 -1.62
C SER A 74 -7.30 7.98 -0.75
N GLY A 75 -7.53 8.75 0.31
CA GLY A 75 -6.47 9.18 1.22
C GLY A 75 -5.53 10.23 0.64
N GLY A 76 -4.51 10.58 1.42
CA GLY A 76 -3.45 11.51 1.01
C GLY A 76 -2.25 10.79 0.38
N ILE A 77 -1.34 11.57 -0.21
CA ILE A 77 -0.18 11.04 -0.94
C ILE A 77 0.68 10.08 -0.09
N VAL A 78 0.90 10.39 1.19
CA VAL A 78 1.65 9.53 2.11
C VAL A 78 0.95 8.20 2.34
N GLY A 79 -0.36 8.22 2.65
CA GLY A 79 -1.14 7.00 2.86
C GLY A 79 -1.25 6.15 1.58
N GLN A 80 -1.31 6.80 0.42
CA GLN A 80 -1.27 6.13 -0.88
C GLN A 80 0.08 5.45 -1.12
N THR A 81 1.18 6.11 -0.75
CA THR A 81 2.53 5.55 -0.85
C THR A 81 2.69 4.34 0.06
N GLU A 82 2.24 4.42 1.33
CA GLU A 82 2.29 3.28 2.26
C GLU A 82 1.43 2.11 1.77
N ALA A 83 0.23 2.38 1.26
CA ALA A 83 -0.63 1.34 0.69
C ALA A 83 0.00 0.67 -0.54
N ALA A 84 0.63 1.45 -1.42
CA ALA A 84 1.35 0.94 -2.58
C ALA A 84 2.59 0.11 -2.17
N ARG A 85 3.37 0.59 -1.19
CA ARG A 85 4.52 -0.12 -0.61
C ARG A 85 4.10 -1.50 -0.08
N GLN A 86 3.01 -1.56 0.66
CA GLN A 86 2.46 -2.83 1.15
C GLN A 86 2.01 -3.75 0.01
N ALA A 87 1.34 -3.20 -1.01
CA ALA A 87 0.90 -3.99 -2.15
C ALA A 87 2.07 -4.58 -2.95
N ILE A 88 3.16 -3.84 -3.11
CA ILE A 88 4.41 -4.32 -3.75
C ILE A 88 4.98 -5.49 -2.95
N ALA A 89 5.20 -5.32 -1.65
CA ALA A 89 5.80 -6.34 -0.79
C ALA A 89 4.96 -7.63 -0.78
N ARG A 90 3.66 -7.52 -0.56
CA ARG A 90 2.75 -8.66 -0.59
C ARG A 90 2.73 -9.36 -1.94
N GLY A 91 2.76 -8.59 -3.01
CA GLY A 91 2.76 -9.12 -4.36
C GLY A 91 4.02 -9.90 -4.71
N LEU A 92 5.18 -9.42 -4.28
CA LEU A 92 6.46 -10.12 -4.48
C LEU A 92 6.52 -11.44 -3.70
N VAL A 93 6.04 -11.46 -2.45
CA VAL A 93 5.94 -12.70 -1.66
C VAL A 93 4.99 -13.70 -2.30
N GLU A 94 3.82 -13.25 -2.77
CA GLU A 94 2.84 -14.14 -3.39
C GLU A 94 3.28 -14.66 -4.77
N PHE A 95 4.05 -13.85 -5.51
CA PHE A 95 4.63 -14.23 -6.80
C PHE A 95 5.72 -15.29 -6.63
N SER A 96 6.68 -15.04 -5.72
CA SER A 96 7.82 -15.93 -5.48
C SER A 96 7.46 -17.15 -4.66
N LYS A 97 6.46 -17.05 -3.78
CA LYS A 97 6.13 -18.03 -2.73
C LYS A 97 7.34 -18.38 -1.84
N ASN A 98 8.25 -17.41 -1.67
CA ASN A 98 9.46 -17.59 -0.89
C ASN A 98 9.23 -17.16 0.57
N GLU A 99 9.34 -18.11 1.50
CA GLU A 99 9.21 -17.87 2.95
C GLU A 99 10.38 -17.06 3.51
N GLU A 100 11.57 -17.14 2.92
CA GLU A 100 12.72 -16.34 3.36
C GLU A 100 12.47 -14.85 3.11
N LEU A 101 11.98 -14.51 1.93
CA LEU A 101 11.59 -13.12 1.60
C LEU A 101 10.49 -12.62 2.53
N ARG A 102 9.51 -13.46 2.83
CA ARG A 102 8.45 -13.13 3.77
C ARG A 102 9.00 -12.83 5.17
N ASN A 103 9.90 -13.67 5.67
CA ASN A 103 10.54 -13.49 6.97
C ASN A 103 11.41 -12.22 6.99
N LEU A 104 12.16 -11.96 5.92
CA LEU A 104 12.95 -10.74 5.76
C LEU A 104 12.07 -9.48 5.85
N TYR A 105 10.95 -9.46 5.16
CA TYR A 105 10.00 -8.34 5.25
C TYR A 105 9.40 -8.18 6.64
N MET A 106 9.08 -9.27 7.33
CA MET A 106 8.55 -9.23 8.70
C MET A 106 9.58 -8.74 9.72
N GLN A 107 10.84 -9.05 9.53
CA GLN A 107 11.94 -8.57 10.39
C GLN A 107 12.25 -7.09 10.14
N TYR A 108 12.20 -6.67 8.88
CA TYR A 108 12.48 -5.27 8.51
C TYR A 108 11.35 -4.34 8.93
N ASP A 109 10.14 -4.60 8.49
CA ASP A 109 8.94 -3.84 8.85
C ASP A 109 7.69 -4.71 8.69
N ARG A 110 7.05 -5.02 9.81
CA ARG A 110 5.81 -5.80 9.83
C ARG A 110 4.72 -5.21 8.93
N ASN A 111 4.66 -3.87 8.78
CA ASN A 111 3.63 -3.20 8.00
C ASN A 111 3.76 -3.42 6.48
N LEU A 112 4.87 -3.98 6.00
CA LEU A 112 5.01 -4.42 4.61
C LEU A 112 4.02 -5.53 4.24
N LEU A 113 3.72 -6.42 5.18
CA LEU A 113 2.84 -7.57 4.93
C LEU A 113 1.51 -7.47 5.68
N VAL A 114 1.54 -6.92 6.90
CA VAL A 114 0.37 -6.85 7.77
C VAL A 114 -0.26 -5.46 7.69
N TYR A 115 -1.57 -5.45 7.54
CA TYR A 115 -2.36 -4.23 7.52
C TYR A 115 -2.32 -3.51 8.88
N ASP A 116 -2.10 -2.19 8.87
CA ASP A 116 -2.20 -1.33 10.06
C ASP A 116 -3.68 -0.99 10.32
N PRO A 117 -4.26 -1.43 11.43
CA PRO A 117 -5.69 -1.23 11.74
C PRO A 117 -6.02 0.19 12.19
N ARG A 118 -5.03 1.05 12.45
CA ARG A 118 -5.27 2.41 12.93
C ARG A 118 -6.07 3.23 11.93
N ARG A 119 -7.19 3.79 12.40
CA ARG A 119 -8.09 4.64 11.60
C ARG A 119 -8.48 5.88 12.39
N ASN A 120 -8.83 6.95 11.65
CA ASN A 120 -9.44 8.10 12.29
C ASN A 120 -10.82 7.73 12.81
N GLU A 121 -11.13 8.18 14.03
CA GLU A 121 -12.46 8.04 14.59
C GLU A 121 -13.47 8.79 13.71
N PRO A 122 -14.63 8.17 13.37
CA PRO A 122 -15.66 8.84 12.60
C PRO A 122 -16.19 10.06 13.35
N HIS A 123 -16.44 11.14 12.61
CA HIS A 123 -17.09 12.30 13.18
C HIS A 123 -18.59 12.05 13.28
N HIS A 124 -19.12 12.06 14.48
CA HIS A 124 -20.54 11.99 14.69
C HIS A 124 -21.20 13.30 14.28
N SER A 125 -22.27 13.20 13.49
CA SER A 125 -23.11 14.34 13.16
C SER A 125 -23.60 15.03 14.41
N ALA A 126 -23.49 16.35 14.45
CA ALA A 126 -23.90 17.14 15.58
C ALA A 126 -25.41 17.38 15.55
N SER A 127 -26.21 16.34 15.75
CA SER A 127 -27.62 16.53 16.03
C SER A 127 -27.85 16.39 17.52
N GLY A 128 -28.01 17.52 18.22
CA GLY A 128 -28.31 17.55 19.62
C GLY A 128 -27.29 18.21 20.51
N LYS A 129 -27.67 18.40 21.78
CA LYS A 129 -26.83 19.01 22.83
C LYS A 129 -25.55 18.18 23.01
N GLY A 130 -24.39 18.75 22.69
CA GLY A 130 -23.11 18.14 22.97
C GLY A 130 -22.48 17.41 21.78
N ALA A 131 -23.12 17.42 20.63
CA ALA A 131 -22.53 16.87 19.43
C ALA A 131 -21.33 17.71 19.00
N SER A 132 -20.15 17.12 19.07
CA SER A 132 -18.92 17.80 18.71
C SER A 132 -18.60 17.62 17.26
N LYS A 133 -18.38 18.70 16.56
CA LYS A 133 -17.66 18.64 15.31
C LYS A 133 -16.24 18.15 15.63
N ARG A 134 -15.86 16.95 15.19
CA ARG A 134 -14.54 16.35 15.34
C ARG A 134 -14.12 15.92 16.76
N GLY A 135 -15.01 15.69 17.70
CA GLY A 135 -14.60 15.28 19.03
C GLY A 135 -13.60 16.25 19.68
N SER A 136 -13.66 17.55 19.33
CA SER A 136 -12.72 18.54 19.83
C SER A 136 -12.86 18.69 21.33
N ARG A 137 -11.75 18.86 22.04
CA ARG A 137 -11.72 19.11 23.48
C ARG A 137 -12.61 20.29 23.87
N ARG A 138 -12.72 21.30 23.01
CA ARG A 138 -13.57 22.48 23.24
C ARG A 138 -15.04 22.13 23.44
N HIS A 139 -15.53 21.06 22.83
CA HIS A 139 -16.91 20.59 22.99
C HIS A 139 -17.07 19.51 24.04
N LYS A 140 -16.02 18.74 24.29
CA LYS A 140 -16.02 17.69 25.32
C LYS A 140 -15.81 18.25 26.72
N GLN A 141 -15.06 19.32 26.86
CA GLN A 141 -14.70 19.91 28.13
C GLN A 141 -15.41 21.27 28.31
N ARG A 142 -16.62 21.23 28.85
CA ARG A 142 -17.44 22.41 29.12
C ARG A 142 -17.35 22.91 30.56
N SER A 143 -16.80 22.16 31.48
CA SER A 143 -16.61 22.59 32.84
C SER A 143 -15.48 23.63 32.92
N LYS A 144 -15.78 24.78 33.41
CA LYS A 144 -14.76 25.71 33.89
C LYS A 144 -14.11 25.08 35.11
N ARG A 145 -12.83 24.96 35.10
CA ARG A 145 -12.03 24.70 36.29
C ARG A 145 -11.66 26.04 36.92
#